data_76cfc16d910ac4b2864ad4af52cf7fe7
#
_entry.id   76cfc16d910ac4b2864ad4af52cf7fe7
#
_cell.length_a   1.000
_cell.length_b   1.000
_cell.length_c   1.000
_cell.angle_alpha   90.00
_cell.angle_beta   90.00
_cell.angle_gamma   90.00
#
_symmetry.space_group_name_H-M   'P 1'
#
loop_
_entity.id
_entity.type
_entity.pdbx_description
1 polymer ?
#
loop_
_entity_poly.entity_id
_entity_poly.type
_entity_poly.pdbx_seq_one_letter_code
_entity_poly.pdbx_strand_id
1 'polypeptide(L)'
;MPLALLALAIGAFGIGTTEFVIMGLLPEVATEYGVTIPTAGHLVSGYALGVVIGAPIMTILGTRVSRKRMLMLLMGLFIAGNVLSALAPTFGLMLTGRVVASLAHGAFFGIGSVVAAGLVAPHKRAGAIAMMFTGLTLANVVGVPLGTYVGQTTGWRATFLLVAGLGVVGLAGVAKLVPEQPRTKGVRLRHEVAAFRNVQVLLAMGMTVLGFGGVFAAITYITPMMTKTAGFADSSVTWLLVLLGLGMVGGNLIGGRYADRHLMPMLYVSLGALAVVLALFTLTAHDKIAAAVTITLIGGLGFATVPPLQKRVLDQASGAPTLASAVNIGAFNLGNALAAWLGGLVIGAGFGYTAPNWVGAALAASALLLAVVSHTLERRGGVRDSEAAATDTAGTAPSLVRPV
;
A
#
# COMPACT_ATOMS: atom_id res chain seq x y z
N MET A 1 3.00 -6.52 26.99
CA MET A 1 3.54 -6.25 25.65
C MET A 1 4.70 -5.27 25.77
N PRO A 2 5.80 -5.42 25.04
CA PRO A 2 6.88 -4.44 25.08
C PRO A 2 6.39 -3.06 24.59
N LEU A 3 6.64 -2.01 25.36
CA LEU A 3 6.28 -0.64 25.00
C LEU A 3 6.93 -0.18 23.67
N ALA A 4 8.04 -0.81 23.30
CA ALA A 4 8.68 -0.60 22.01
C ALA A 4 7.77 -0.90 20.80
N LEU A 5 6.85 -1.86 20.90
CA LEU A 5 5.87 -2.14 19.83
C LEU A 5 4.87 -0.98 19.67
N LEU A 6 4.48 -0.34 20.76
CA LEU A 6 3.62 0.84 20.72
C LEU A 6 4.33 2.01 20.00
N ALA A 7 5.63 2.21 20.27
CA ALA A 7 6.40 3.24 19.58
C ALA A 7 6.45 3.01 18.06
N LEU A 8 6.62 1.75 17.63
CA LEU A 8 6.56 1.38 16.21
C LEU A 8 5.16 1.58 15.61
N ALA A 9 4.11 1.25 16.37
CA ALA A 9 2.72 1.47 15.93
C ALA A 9 2.38 2.96 15.79
N ILE A 10 2.88 3.83 16.69
CA ILE A 10 2.71 5.29 16.57
C ILE A 10 3.43 5.82 15.31
N GLY A 11 4.64 5.36 15.04
CA GLY A 11 5.33 5.70 13.79
C GLY A 11 4.55 5.25 12.55
N ALA A 12 4.04 4.02 12.54
CA ALA A 12 3.20 3.47 11.48
C ALA A 12 1.89 4.27 11.31
N PHE A 13 1.26 4.68 12.42
CA PHE A 13 0.07 5.55 12.42
C PHE A 13 0.37 6.92 11.77
N GLY A 14 1.46 7.56 12.14
CA GLY A 14 1.86 8.84 11.52
C GLY A 14 2.11 8.70 10.01
N ILE A 15 2.83 7.65 9.59
CA ILE A 15 3.15 7.38 8.18
C ILE A 15 1.86 7.10 7.40
N GLY A 16 0.96 6.26 7.90
CA GLY A 16 -0.32 6.00 7.25
C GLY A 16 -1.20 7.24 7.17
N THR A 17 -1.24 8.05 8.23
CA THR A 17 -2.01 9.30 8.22
C THR A 17 -1.51 10.26 7.14
N THR A 18 -0.19 10.49 7.05
CA THR A 18 0.35 11.42 6.03
C THR A 18 0.13 10.93 4.61
N GLU A 19 0.16 9.60 4.38
CA GLU A 19 -0.06 9.03 3.05
C GLU A 19 -1.45 9.40 2.50
N PHE A 20 -2.47 9.18 3.30
CA PHE A 20 -3.87 9.23 2.83
C PHE A 20 -4.58 10.55 3.12
N VAL A 21 -4.17 11.34 4.12
CA VAL A 21 -4.89 12.55 4.54
C VAL A 21 -4.97 13.61 3.46
N ILE A 22 -3.98 13.66 2.56
CA ILE A 22 -3.97 14.61 1.45
C ILE A 22 -5.18 14.44 0.51
N MET A 23 -5.74 13.23 0.39
CA MET A 23 -6.91 12.97 -0.45
C MET A 23 -8.17 13.67 0.09
N GLY A 24 -8.23 13.82 1.42
CA GLY A 24 -9.28 14.58 2.10
C GLY A 24 -9.12 16.10 1.97
N LEU A 25 -7.92 16.59 1.61
CA LEU A 25 -7.54 18.01 1.61
C LEU A 25 -7.15 18.53 0.22
N LEU A 26 -7.36 17.74 -0.86
CA LEU A 26 -6.98 18.17 -2.21
C LEU A 26 -7.61 19.50 -2.63
N PRO A 27 -8.91 19.77 -2.39
CA PRO A 27 -9.53 21.03 -2.79
C PRO A 27 -8.93 22.24 -2.07
N GLU A 28 -8.66 22.13 -0.76
CA GLU A 28 -8.10 23.20 0.06
C GLU A 28 -6.69 23.56 -0.40
N VAL A 29 -5.86 22.54 -0.65
CA VAL A 29 -4.50 22.71 -1.14
C VAL A 29 -4.48 23.28 -2.57
N ALA A 30 -5.35 22.78 -3.45
CA ALA A 30 -5.47 23.26 -4.82
C ALA A 30 -5.86 24.74 -4.85
N THR A 31 -6.84 25.13 -4.02
CA THR A 31 -7.32 26.52 -3.93
C THR A 31 -6.23 27.45 -3.43
N GLU A 32 -5.50 27.07 -2.37
CA GLU A 32 -4.48 27.94 -1.78
C GLU A 32 -3.29 28.19 -2.72
N TYR A 33 -2.87 27.15 -3.46
CA TYR A 33 -1.77 27.31 -4.44
C TYR A 33 -2.22 27.77 -5.82
N GLY A 34 -3.52 27.95 -6.06
CA GLY A 34 -4.06 28.34 -7.36
C GLY A 34 -3.81 27.31 -8.45
N VAL A 35 -3.78 26.02 -8.10
CA VAL A 35 -3.57 24.90 -9.03
C VAL A 35 -4.85 24.12 -9.26
N THR A 36 -4.91 23.35 -10.35
CA THR A 36 -6.06 22.47 -10.63
C THR A 36 -6.06 21.25 -9.72
N ILE A 37 -7.22 20.61 -9.52
CA ILE A 37 -7.33 19.35 -8.76
C ILE A 37 -6.43 18.25 -9.34
N PRO A 38 -6.36 18.03 -10.67
CA PRO A 38 -5.38 17.11 -11.26
C PRO A 38 -3.93 17.42 -10.88
N THR A 39 -3.55 18.71 -10.90
CA THR A 39 -2.21 19.14 -10.48
C THR A 39 -1.98 18.83 -8.99
N ALA A 40 -2.95 19.11 -8.11
CA ALA A 40 -2.88 18.75 -6.71
C ALA A 40 -2.74 17.23 -6.49
N GLY A 41 -3.31 16.40 -7.35
CA GLY A 41 -3.14 14.95 -7.36
C GLY A 41 -1.68 14.48 -7.49
N HIS A 42 -0.78 15.33 -8.04
CA HIS A 42 0.66 15.02 -8.04
C HIS A 42 1.27 14.92 -6.64
N LEU A 43 0.62 15.46 -5.60
CA LEU A 43 1.05 15.28 -4.21
C LEU A 43 0.86 13.83 -3.75
N VAL A 44 -0.12 13.11 -4.31
CA VAL A 44 -0.35 11.69 -4.06
C VAL A 44 0.63 10.85 -4.88
N SER A 45 0.70 11.07 -6.19
CA SER A 45 1.59 10.31 -7.08
C SER A 45 3.07 10.54 -6.74
N GLY A 46 3.46 11.78 -6.38
CA GLY A 46 4.83 12.12 -5.98
C GLY A 46 5.24 11.43 -4.68
N TYR A 47 4.34 11.39 -3.67
CA TYR A 47 4.58 10.62 -2.45
C TYR A 47 4.77 9.13 -2.77
N ALA A 48 3.86 8.55 -3.53
CA ALA A 48 3.89 7.13 -3.87
C ALA A 48 5.15 6.76 -4.67
N LEU A 49 5.57 7.58 -5.65
CA LEU A 49 6.84 7.38 -6.37
C LEU A 49 8.05 7.51 -5.43
N GLY A 50 8.00 8.42 -4.47
CA GLY A 50 9.02 8.54 -3.44
C GLY A 50 9.14 7.27 -2.58
N VAL A 51 8.03 6.58 -2.27
CA VAL A 51 8.06 5.26 -1.61
C VAL A 51 8.69 4.21 -2.50
N VAL A 52 8.32 4.15 -3.80
CA VAL A 52 8.88 3.18 -4.77
C VAL A 52 10.40 3.26 -4.82
N ILE A 53 10.94 4.48 -4.88
CA ILE A 53 12.38 4.72 -4.96
C ILE A 53 13.02 4.61 -3.57
N GLY A 54 12.38 5.18 -2.57
CA GLY A 54 12.91 5.27 -1.21
C GLY A 54 13.02 3.93 -0.50
N ALA A 55 12.02 3.04 -0.66
CA ALA A 55 12.00 1.76 0.03
C ALA A 55 13.27 0.91 -0.21
N PRO A 56 13.69 0.61 -1.45
CA PRO A 56 14.90 -0.15 -1.69
C PRO A 56 16.17 0.61 -1.26
N ILE A 57 16.27 1.91 -1.57
CA ILE A 57 17.44 2.72 -1.24
C ILE A 57 17.66 2.78 0.27
N MET A 58 16.63 3.14 1.03
CA MET A 58 16.72 3.27 2.49
C MET A 58 16.91 1.92 3.18
N THR A 59 16.37 0.83 2.62
CA THR A 59 16.60 -0.53 3.12
C THR A 59 18.06 -0.92 2.94
N ILE A 60 18.67 -0.64 1.78
CA ILE A 60 20.09 -0.89 1.52
C ILE A 60 20.98 -0.04 2.44
N LEU A 61 20.69 1.25 2.58
CA LEU A 61 21.42 2.13 3.51
C LEU A 61 21.29 1.64 4.96
N GLY A 62 20.14 1.10 5.33
CA GLY A 62 19.85 0.52 6.63
C GLY A 62 20.75 -0.68 7.00
N THR A 63 21.36 -1.36 6.01
CA THR A 63 22.31 -2.44 6.30
C THR A 63 23.64 -1.94 6.90
N ARG A 64 23.95 -0.65 6.74
CA ARG A 64 25.19 -0.03 7.20
C ARG A 64 25.15 0.50 8.62
N VAL A 65 23.95 0.65 9.21
CA VAL A 65 23.72 1.18 10.57
C VAL A 65 22.91 0.21 11.41
N SER A 66 22.84 0.41 12.72
CA SER A 66 21.94 -0.38 13.57
C SER A 66 20.49 -0.11 13.21
N ARG A 67 19.62 -1.14 13.36
CA ARG A 67 18.19 -1.02 13.02
C ARG A 67 17.51 0.12 13.77
N LYS A 68 17.83 0.31 15.06
CA LYS A 68 17.32 1.42 15.87
C LYS A 68 17.70 2.78 15.27
N ARG A 69 18.98 2.98 14.96
CA ARG A 69 19.44 4.24 14.36
C ARG A 69 18.78 4.49 13.01
N MET A 70 18.60 3.45 12.20
CA MET A 70 17.90 3.59 10.93
C MET A 70 16.44 4.00 11.12
N LEU A 71 15.70 3.39 12.04
CA LEU A 71 14.34 3.80 12.37
C LEU A 71 14.28 5.26 12.85
N MET A 72 15.25 5.69 13.65
CA MET A 72 15.34 7.11 14.09
C MET A 72 15.60 8.06 12.92
N LEU A 73 16.51 7.70 12.00
CA LEU A 73 16.78 8.49 10.78
C LEU A 73 15.54 8.59 9.88
N LEU A 74 14.83 7.47 9.70
CA LEU A 74 13.59 7.44 8.93
C LEU A 74 12.50 8.31 9.56
N MET A 75 12.35 8.28 10.90
CA MET A 75 11.43 9.20 11.59
C MET A 75 11.88 10.65 11.47
N GLY A 76 13.18 10.94 11.50
CA GLY A 76 13.72 12.28 11.24
C GLY A 76 13.37 12.79 9.84
N LEU A 77 13.54 11.96 8.79
CA LEU A 77 13.14 12.30 7.42
C LEU A 77 11.62 12.51 7.31
N PHE A 78 10.84 11.66 7.97
CA PHE A 78 9.38 11.79 8.03
C PHE A 78 8.95 13.13 8.65
N ILE A 79 9.53 13.50 9.78
CA ILE A 79 9.26 14.78 10.46
C ILE A 79 9.66 15.94 9.55
N ALA A 80 10.89 15.92 9.02
CA ALA A 80 11.40 16.98 8.15
C ALA A 80 10.52 17.18 6.91
N GLY A 81 10.09 16.10 6.26
CA GLY A 81 9.21 16.15 5.09
C GLY A 81 7.83 16.71 5.40
N ASN A 82 7.23 16.33 6.54
CA ASN A 82 5.92 16.89 6.96
C ASN A 82 6.01 18.35 7.39
N VAL A 83 7.07 18.75 8.11
CA VAL A 83 7.32 20.16 8.44
C VAL A 83 7.54 20.98 7.17
N LEU A 84 8.34 20.47 6.22
CA LEU A 84 8.56 21.13 4.94
C LEU A 84 7.24 21.29 4.18
N SER A 85 6.39 20.26 4.16
CA SER A 85 5.06 20.33 3.54
C SER A 85 4.17 21.39 4.22
N ALA A 86 4.17 21.44 5.55
CA ALA A 86 3.36 22.39 6.30
C ALA A 86 3.79 23.85 6.09
N LEU A 87 5.09 24.10 5.99
CA LEU A 87 5.67 25.44 5.85
C LEU A 87 5.89 25.87 4.40
N ALA A 88 5.53 25.03 3.42
CA ALA A 88 5.79 25.28 2.00
C ALA A 88 5.03 26.52 1.51
N PRO A 89 5.73 27.54 0.98
CA PRO A 89 5.08 28.71 0.36
C PRO A 89 4.66 28.44 -1.10
N THR A 90 5.16 27.37 -1.72
CA THR A 90 4.86 27.01 -3.12
C THR A 90 4.48 25.55 -3.23
N PHE A 91 3.67 25.22 -4.25
CA PHE A 91 3.27 23.84 -4.55
C PHE A 91 4.48 22.91 -4.75
N GLY A 92 5.52 23.38 -5.47
CA GLY A 92 6.73 22.59 -5.71
C GLY A 92 7.47 22.22 -4.42
N LEU A 93 7.54 23.14 -3.46
CA LEU A 93 8.17 22.87 -2.18
C LEU A 93 7.33 21.91 -1.31
N MET A 94 6.00 22.04 -1.37
CA MET A 94 5.10 21.06 -0.75
C MET A 94 5.29 19.67 -1.34
N LEU A 95 5.34 19.53 -2.67
CA LEU A 95 5.62 18.27 -3.34
C LEU A 95 6.97 17.68 -2.90
N THR A 96 8.01 18.52 -2.79
CA THR A 96 9.32 18.11 -2.27
C THR A 96 9.21 17.57 -0.84
N GLY A 97 8.48 18.25 0.03
CA GLY A 97 8.22 17.78 1.41
C GLY A 97 7.52 16.41 1.42
N ARG A 98 6.54 16.22 0.56
CA ARG A 98 5.85 14.93 0.38
C ARG A 98 6.80 13.81 -0.03
N VAL A 99 7.66 14.07 -1.03
CA VAL A 99 8.69 13.11 -1.48
C VAL A 99 9.68 12.80 -0.34
N VAL A 100 10.17 13.80 0.38
CA VAL A 100 11.09 13.59 1.53
C VAL A 100 10.44 12.70 2.60
N ALA A 101 9.18 12.99 2.98
CA ALA A 101 8.47 12.19 3.97
C ALA A 101 8.29 10.73 3.50
N SER A 102 8.02 10.53 2.21
CA SER A 102 7.76 9.22 1.62
C SER A 102 8.97 8.29 1.61
N LEU A 103 10.20 8.83 1.58
CA LEU A 103 11.44 8.03 1.64
C LEU A 103 11.51 7.16 2.91
N ALA A 104 10.88 7.61 3.99
CA ALA A 104 10.82 6.86 5.24
C ALA A 104 9.87 5.65 5.19
N HIS A 105 8.81 5.72 4.39
CA HIS A 105 7.65 4.83 4.46
C HIS A 105 8.03 3.34 4.35
N GLY A 106 8.47 2.90 3.18
CA GLY A 106 8.69 1.46 2.92
C GLY A 106 9.78 0.85 3.81
N ALA A 107 10.87 1.57 4.04
CA ALA A 107 11.96 1.12 4.89
C ALA A 107 11.55 1.05 6.37
N PHE A 108 10.71 1.99 6.85
CA PHE A 108 10.19 1.94 8.22
C PHE A 108 9.38 0.68 8.48
N PHE A 109 8.46 0.32 7.57
CA PHE A 109 7.68 -0.91 7.70
C PHE A 109 8.55 -2.16 7.59
N GLY A 110 9.49 -2.20 6.65
CA GLY A 110 10.40 -3.34 6.48
C GLY A 110 11.29 -3.57 7.71
N ILE A 111 12.05 -2.55 8.12
CA ILE A 111 12.97 -2.63 9.27
C ILE A 111 12.20 -2.77 10.59
N GLY A 112 11.11 -2.02 10.74
CA GLY A 112 10.25 -2.05 11.91
C GLY A 112 9.64 -3.43 12.16
N SER A 113 9.22 -4.15 11.12
CA SER A 113 8.71 -5.52 11.21
C SER A 113 9.75 -6.48 11.77
N VAL A 114 10.99 -6.37 11.31
CA VAL A 114 12.10 -7.20 11.81
C VAL A 114 12.42 -6.85 13.27
N VAL A 115 12.40 -5.57 13.63
CA VAL A 115 12.58 -5.12 15.02
C VAL A 115 11.45 -5.64 15.88
N ALA A 116 10.19 -5.47 15.47
CA ALA A 116 9.02 -5.96 16.19
C ALA A 116 9.09 -7.48 16.46
N ALA A 117 9.45 -8.25 15.43
CA ALA A 117 9.65 -9.70 15.57
C ALA A 117 10.77 -10.06 16.53
N GLY A 118 11.85 -9.26 16.58
CA GLY A 118 13.00 -9.47 17.46
C GLY A 118 12.74 -9.11 18.94
N LEU A 119 11.66 -8.38 19.25
CA LEU A 119 11.30 -7.97 20.61
C LEU A 119 10.53 -9.05 21.40
N VAL A 120 10.13 -10.12 20.75
CA VAL A 120 9.25 -11.16 21.34
C VAL A 120 9.75 -12.57 21.03
N ALA A 121 9.26 -13.54 21.81
CA ALA A 121 9.55 -14.96 21.58
C ALA A 121 9.05 -15.42 20.19
N PRO A 122 9.68 -16.46 19.58
CA PRO A 122 9.37 -16.90 18.21
C PRO A 122 7.91 -17.14 17.91
N HIS A 123 7.16 -17.73 18.83
CA HIS A 123 5.73 -18.02 18.68
C HIS A 123 4.81 -16.77 18.72
N LYS A 124 5.34 -15.58 19.10
CA LYS A 124 4.61 -14.31 19.17
C LYS A 124 5.00 -13.32 18.07
N ARG A 125 5.93 -13.67 17.19
CA ARG A 125 6.48 -12.76 16.17
C ARG A 125 5.42 -12.20 15.23
N ALA A 126 4.52 -13.05 14.73
CA ALA A 126 3.43 -12.61 13.86
C ALA A 126 2.52 -11.57 14.54
N GLY A 127 2.17 -11.81 15.81
CA GLY A 127 1.37 -10.86 16.60
C GLY A 127 2.09 -9.52 16.86
N ALA A 128 3.41 -9.53 17.04
CA ALA A 128 4.18 -8.30 17.22
C ALA A 128 4.24 -7.46 15.91
N ILE A 129 4.41 -8.12 14.78
CA ILE A 129 4.34 -7.46 13.46
C ILE A 129 2.93 -6.90 13.23
N ALA A 130 1.89 -7.70 13.48
CA ALA A 130 0.51 -7.26 13.35
C ALA A 130 0.21 -6.04 14.24
N MET A 131 0.73 -6.00 15.48
CA MET A 131 0.59 -4.85 16.38
C MET A 131 1.20 -3.57 15.80
N MET A 132 2.36 -3.65 15.15
CA MET A 132 2.94 -2.49 14.46
C MET A 132 2.03 -2.03 13.32
N PHE A 133 1.53 -2.96 12.50
CA PHE A 133 0.63 -2.63 11.37
C PHE A 133 -0.76 -2.15 11.80
N THR A 134 -1.17 -2.41 13.07
CA THR A 134 -2.39 -1.82 13.62
C THR A 134 -2.32 -0.29 13.59
N GLY A 135 -1.13 0.30 13.71
CA GLY A 135 -0.94 1.75 13.52
C GLY A 135 -1.41 2.23 12.15
N LEU A 136 -1.05 1.52 11.07
CA LEU A 136 -1.50 1.84 9.70
C LEU A 136 -3.03 1.70 9.55
N THR A 137 -3.60 0.65 10.13
CA THR A 137 -5.05 0.43 10.10
C THR A 137 -5.80 1.54 10.85
N LEU A 138 -5.33 1.92 12.04
CA LEU A 138 -5.89 3.04 12.80
C LEU A 138 -5.72 4.38 12.09
N ALA A 139 -4.64 4.57 11.32
CA ALA A 139 -4.46 5.76 10.51
C ALA A 139 -5.62 5.96 9.53
N ASN A 140 -6.07 4.89 8.87
CA ASN A 140 -7.18 4.97 7.91
C ASN A 140 -8.54 5.28 8.58
N VAL A 141 -8.79 4.75 9.78
CA VAL A 141 -10.10 4.90 10.45
C VAL A 141 -10.17 6.19 11.28
N VAL A 142 -9.06 6.59 11.89
CA VAL A 142 -9.01 7.72 12.83
C VAL A 142 -8.09 8.83 12.33
N GLY A 143 -6.87 8.50 11.91
CA GLY A 143 -5.84 9.48 11.56
C GLY A 143 -6.23 10.33 10.36
N VAL A 144 -6.69 9.69 9.29
CA VAL A 144 -7.09 10.39 8.05
C VAL A 144 -8.34 11.24 8.25
N PRO A 145 -9.45 10.74 8.82
CA PRO A 145 -10.62 11.57 9.10
C PRO A 145 -10.32 12.73 10.05
N LEU A 146 -9.59 12.47 11.14
CA LEU A 146 -9.23 13.52 12.10
C LEU A 146 -8.30 14.56 11.47
N GLY A 147 -7.31 14.13 10.70
CA GLY A 147 -6.42 15.03 9.98
C GLY A 147 -7.15 15.87 8.93
N THR A 148 -8.14 15.29 8.23
CA THR A 148 -8.99 16.01 7.29
C THR A 148 -9.86 17.05 8.04
N TYR A 149 -10.48 16.67 9.15
CA TYR A 149 -11.26 17.59 9.98
C TYR A 149 -10.41 18.78 10.48
N VAL A 150 -9.21 18.49 11.02
CA VAL A 150 -8.27 19.55 11.44
C VAL A 150 -7.92 20.46 10.26
N GLY A 151 -7.59 19.87 9.10
CA GLY A 151 -7.22 20.63 7.92
C GLY A 151 -8.35 21.52 7.38
N GLN A 152 -9.60 21.07 7.45
CA GLN A 152 -10.78 21.83 7.02
C GLN A 152 -11.16 22.93 8.00
N THR A 153 -10.89 22.78 9.30
CA THR A 153 -11.28 23.76 10.33
C THR A 153 -10.20 24.77 10.68
N THR A 154 -8.94 24.36 10.67
CA THR A 154 -7.80 25.20 11.09
C THR A 154 -6.79 25.47 9.98
N GLY A 155 -7.05 24.91 8.77
CA GLY A 155 -6.16 24.98 7.61
C GLY A 155 -5.30 23.73 7.46
N TRP A 156 -5.13 23.28 6.21
CA TRP A 156 -4.44 22.03 5.85
C TRP A 156 -2.98 21.94 6.35
N ARG A 157 -2.31 23.09 6.57
CA ARG A 157 -0.96 23.14 7.14
C ARG A 157 -0.92 22.59 8.55
N ALA A 158 -1.95 22.84 9.36
CA ALA A 158 -2.05 22.33 10.73
C ALA A 158 -2.07 20.79 10.76
N THR A 159 -2.68 20.14 9.76
CA THR A 159 -2.65 18.69 9.63
C THR A 159 -1.23 18.14 9.48
N PHE A 160 -0.41 18.74 8.62
CA PHE A 160 0.97 18.28 8.44
C PHE A 160 1.85 18.57 9.67
N LEU A 161 1.58 19.65 10.42
CA LEU A 161 2.23 19.91 11.73
C LEU A 161 1.81 18.88 12.78
N LEU A 162 0.52 18.53 12.84
CA LEU A 162 0.01 17.46 13.71
C LEU A 162 0.71 16.14 13.43
N VAL A 163 0.81 15.78 12.15
CA VAL A 163 1.48 14.55 11.69
C VAL A 163 2.97 14.58 12.00
N ALA A 164 3.63 15.74 11.84
CA ALA A 164 5.03 15.93 12.26
C ALA A 164 5.18 15.73 13.78
N GLY A 165 4.24 16.25 14.58
CA GLY A 165 4.18 16.01 16.02
C GLY A 165 4.06 14.55 16.40
N LEU A 166 3.20 13.79 15.70
CA LEU A 166 3.11 12.34 15.85
C LEU A 166 4.44 11.66 15.50
N GLY A 167 5.13 12.15 14.47
CA GLY A 167 6.49 11.72 14.11
C GLY A 167 7.49 11.93 15.24
N VAL A 168 7.44 13.08 15.92
CA VAL A 168 8.30 13.38 17.09
C VAL A 168 8.02 12.41 18.24
N VAL A 169 6.74 12.12 18.53
CA VAL A 169 6.36 11.12 19.55
C VAL A 169 6.87 9.73 19.17
N GLY A 170 6.72 9.33 17.89
CA GLY A 170 7.25 8.08 17.36
C GLY A 170 8.77 8.00 17.47
N LEU A 171 9.49 9.06 17.08
CA LEU A 171 10.95 9.15 17.20
C LEU A 171 11.41 9.03 18.67
N ALA A 172 10.80 9.78 19.58
CA ALA A 172 11.11 9.71 20.99
C ALA A 172 10.84 8.31 21.57
N GLY A 173 9.72 7.69 21.16
CA GLY A 173 9.38 6.32 21.53
C GLY A 173 10.42 5.31 21.03
N VAL A 174 10.81 5.38 19.76
CA VAL A 174 11.87 4.51 19.19
C VAL A 174 13.19 4.74 19.92
N ALA A 175 13.59 5.99 20.16
CA ALA A 175 14.84 6.32 20.83
C ALA A 175 14.92 5.77 22.27
N LYS A 176 13.82 5.86 23.03
CA LYS A 176 13.79 5.47 24.44
C LYS A 176 13.46 3.99 24.68
N LEU A 177 12.58 3.42 23.85
CA LEU A 177 11.96 2.12 24.14
C LEU A 177 12.50 0.98 23.26
N VAL A 178 13.01 1.27 22.06
CA VAL A 178 13.57 0.23 21.19
C VAL A 178 15.01 -0.05 21.61
N PRO A 179 15.38 -1.30 21.97
CA PRO A 179 16.75 -1.65 22.29
C PRO A 179 17.64 -1.61 21.05
N GLU A 180 18.95 -1.39 21.23
CA GLU A 180 19.93 -1.54 20.15
C GLU A 180 19.90 -2.99 19.64
N GLN A 181 19.85 -3.15 18.34
CA GLN A 181 19.89 -4.45 17.69
C GLN A 181 21.10 -4.54 16.76
N PRO A 182 21.73 -5.74 16.66
CA PRO A 182 22.87 -5.93 15.79
C PRO A 182 22.56 -5.54 14.33
N ARG A 183 23.59 -5.12 13.62
CA ARG A 183 23.52 -4.90 12.17
C ARG A 183 23.17 -6.23 11.49
N THR A 184 22.37 -6.17 10.44
CA THR A 184 22.11 -7.35 9.60
C THR A 184 23.38 -7.67 8.81
N LYS A 185 24.09 -8.76 9.15
CA LYS A 185 25.22 -9.21 8.37
C LYS A 185 24.71 -9.82 7.06
N GLY A 186 25.12 -9.21 5.92
CA GLY A 186 25.22 -9.86 4.62
C GLY A 186 23.96 -10.51 4.06
N VAL A 187 22.91 -9.71 3.77
CA VAL A 187 21.94 -10.13 2.74
C VAL A 187 22.70 -10.13 1.41
N ARG A 188 22.87 -11.29 0.77
CA ARG A 188 23.48 -11.38 -0.56
C ARG A 188 22.45 -10.89 -1.59
N LEU A 189 22.33 -9.57 -1.74
CA LEU A 189 21.39 -8.89 -2.67
C LEU A 189 21.37 -9.53 -4.06
N ARG A 190 22.51 -10.05 -4.53
CA ARG A 190 22.63 -10.69 -5.85
C ARG A 190 21.76 -11.97 -5.98
N HIS A 191 21.61 -12.74 -4.90
CA HIS A 191 20.76 -13.93 -4.91
C HIS A 191 19.28 -13.55 -4.80
N GLU A 192 18.95 -12.52 -4.01
CA GLU A 192 17.58 -12.06 -3.88
C GLU A 192 17.06 -11.40 -5.16
N VAL A 193 17.91 -10.66 -5.89
CA VAL A 193 17.56 -10.09 -7.21
C VAL A 193 17.25 -11.16 -8.26
N ALA A 194 17.85 -12.35 -8.16
CA ALA A 194 17.59 -13.43 -9.10
C ALA A 194 16.12 -13.92 -9.05
N ALA A 195 15.43 -13.80 -7.90
CA ALA A 195 14.02 -14.15 -7.78
C ALA A 195 13.11 -13.33 -8.71
N PHE A 196 13.52 -12.10 -9.06
CA PHE A 196 12.76 -11.22 -9.99
C PHE A 196 12.91 -11.60 -11.48
N ARG A 197 13.71 -12.61 -11.81
CA ARG A 197 13.71 -13.21 -13.14
C ARG A 197 12.57 -14.21 -13.34
N ASN A 198 11.91 -14.63 -12.28
CA ASN A 198 10.77 -15.53 -12.36
C ASN A 198 9.53 -14.76 -12.86
N VAL A 199 8.97 -15.21 -13.98
CA VAL A 199 7.77 -14.62 -14.61
C VAL A 199 6.59 -14.60 -13.65
N GLN A 200 6.43 -15.60 -12.77
CA GLN A 200 5.34 -15.64 -11.80
C GLN A 200 5.48 -14.53 -10.74
N VAL A 201 6.70 -14.17 -10.33
CA VAL A 201 6.95 -13.03 -9.44
C VAL A 201 6.57 -11.72 -10.12
N LEU A 202 6.96 -11.53 -11.39
CA LEU A 202 6.61 -10.34 -12.16
C LEU A 202 5.10 -10.21 -12.39
N LEU A 203 4.42 -11.31 -12.70
CA LEU A 203 2.96 -11.34 -12.82
C LEU A 203 2.28 -11.01 -11.50
N ALA A 204 2.75 -11.56 -10.38
CA ALA A 204 2.22 -11.26 -9.05
C ALA A 204 2.40 -9.78 -8.68
N MET A 205 3.55 -9.19 -9.00
CA MET A 205 3.77 -7.74 -8.83
C MET A 205 2.88 -6.90 -9.76
N GLY A 206 2.72 -7.31 -11.02
CA GLY A 206 1.80 -6.68 -11.95
C GLY A 206 0.35 -6.67 -11.42
N MET A 207 -0.10 -7.80 -10.84
CA MET A 207 -1.40 -7.87 -10.16
C MET A 207 -1.49 -6.87 -8.99
N THR A 208 -0.41 -6.71 -8.22
CA THR A 208 -0.37 -5.73 -7.12
C THR A 208 -0.48 -4.30 -7.64
N VAL A 209 0.34 -3.92 -8.64
CA VAL A 209 0.32 -2.58 -9.25
C VAL A 209 -1.06 -2.23 -9.78
N LEU A 210 -1.64 -3.11 -10.59
CA LEU A 210 -2.91 -2.84 -11.26
C LEU A 210 -4.11 -2.99 -10.32
N GLY A 211 -4.13 -4.05 -9.50
CA GLY A 211 -5.27 -4.35 -8.63
C GLY A 211 -5.46 -3.32 -7.53
N PHE A 212 -4.41 -2.99 -6.81
CA PHE A 212 -4.47 -1.95 -5.77
C PHE A 212 -4.53 -0.54 -6.36
N GLY A 213 -3.86 -0.31 -7.48
CA GLY A 213 -3.98 0.95 -8.23
C GLY A 213 -5.44 1.26 -8.60
N GLY A 214 -6.25 0.25 -8.92
CA GLY A 214 -7.68 0.44 -9.19
C GLY A 214 -8.42 1.18 -8.08
N VAL A 215 -8.14 0.84 -6.81
CA VAL A 215 -8.72 1.53 -5.64
C VAL A 215 -8.28 2.99 -5.59
N PHE A 216 -6.99 3.23 -5.80
CA PHE A 216 -6.40 4.57 -5.67
C PHE A 216 -6.87 5.54 -6.76
N ALA A 217 -7.26 5.06 -7.94
CA ALA A 217 -7.86 5.91 -8.97
C ALA A 217 -9.12 6.62 -8.44
N ALA A 218 -10.00 5.89 -7.73
CA ALA A 218 -11.22 6.44 -7.16
C ALA A 218 -10.95 7.28 -5.90
N ILE A 219 -10.18 6.75 -4.94
CA ILE A 219 -10.05 7.40 -3.63
C ILE A 219 -9.15 8.63 -3.64
N THR A 220 -8.22 8.75 -4.61
CA THR A 220 -7.37 9.95 -4.73
C THR A 220 -8.20 11.22 -4.92
N TYR A 221 -9.28 11.13 -5.68
CA TYR A 221 -10.15 12.26 -6.01
C TYR A 221 -11.52 12.17 -5.32
N ILE A 222 -11.59 11.41 -4.21
CA ILE A 222 -12.85 11.15 -3.49
C ILE A 222 -13.50 12.45 -3.01
N THR A 223 -12.73 13.39 -2.47
CA THR A 223 -13.25 14.65 -1.94
C THR A 223 -13.95 15.48 -3.01
N PRO A 224 -13.30 15.87 -4.14
CA PRO A 224 -14.01 16.61 -5.17
C PRO A 224 -15.13 15.81 -5.83
N MET A 225 -15.03 14.48 -5.93
CA MET A 225 -16.12 13.64 -6.42
C MET A 225 -17.34 13.72 -5.51
N MET A 226 -17.17 13.63 -4.20
CA MET A 226 -18.29 13.69 -3.26
C MET A 226 -18.89 15.08 -3.12
N THR A 227 -18.06 16.12 -3.12
CA THR A 227 -18.58 17.49 -2.95
C THR A 227 -19.16 18.06 -4.26
N LYS A 228 -18.52 17.82 -5.40
CA LYS A 228 -18.92 18.42 -6.69
C LYS A 228 -19.92 17.57 -7.48
N THR A 229 -19.93 16.24 -7.30
CA THR A 229 -20.83 15.33 -8.02
C THR A 229 -21.98 14.85 -7.15
N ALA A 230 -21.70 14.27 -5.99
CA ALA A 230 -22.73 13.77 -5.06
C ALA A 230 -23.45 14.89 -4.29
N GLY A 231 -22.88 16.11 -4.25
CA GLY A 231 -23.45 17.25 -3.55
C GLY A 231 -23.39 17.15 -2.02
N PHE A 232 -22.39 16.43 -1.48
CA PHE A 232 -22.10 16.46 -0.06
C PHE A 232 -21.52 17.81 0.36
N ALA A 233 -21.79 18.25 1.58
CA ALA A 233 -21.08 19.37 2.19
C ALA A 233 -19.62 18.96 2.48
N ASP A 234 -18.69 19.93 2.43
CA ASP A 234 -17.27 19.67 2.70
C ASP A 234 -17.05 19.01 4.07
N SER A 235 -17.83 19.42 5.10
CA SER A 235 -17.81 18.82 6.43
C SER A 235 -18.19 17.33 6.46
N SER A 236 -18.90 16.83 5.44
CA SER A 236 -19.28 15.42 5.34
C SER A 236 -18.14 14.52 4.89
N VAL A 237 -17.08 15.08 4.29
CA VAL A 237 -15.94 14.31 3.79
C VAL A 237 -15.27 13.50 4.90
N THR A 238 -15.16 14.07 6.09
CA THR A 238 -14.61 13.39 7.27
C THR A 238 -15.33 12.07 7.55
N TRP A 239 -16.68 12.08 7.54
CA TRP A 239 -17.49 10.89 7.78
C TRP A 239 -17.40 9.86 6.66
N LEU A 240 -17.34 10.32 5.41
CA LEU A 240 -17.12 9.43 4.26
C LEU A 240 -15.78 8.72 4.33
N LEU A 241 -14.74 9.41 4.80
CA LEU A 241 -13.41 8.80 5.03
C LEU A 241 -13.42 7.81 6.20
N VAL A 242 -14.24 8.03 7.25
CA VAL A 242 -14.46 7.02 8.30
C VAL A 242 -15.10 5.77 7.71
N LEU A 243 -16.13 5.90 6.89
CA LEU A 243 -16.80 4.77 6.24
C LEU A 243 -15.83 4.00 5.32
N LEU A 244 -15.04 4.73 4.54
CA LEU A 244 -13.97 4.14 3.73
C LEU A 244 -13.00 3.35 4.60
N GLY A 245 -12.51 3.94 5.69
CA GLY A 245 -11.57 3.31 6.63
C GLY A 245 -12.15 2.06 7.31
N LEU A 246 -13.42 2.09 7.72
CA LEU A 246 -14.11 0.92 8.27
C LEU A 246 -14.21 -0.21 7.23
N GLY A 247 -14.53 0.14 5.98
CA GLY A 247 -14.48 -0.79 4.86
C GLY A 247 -13.09 -1.42 4.73
N MET A 248 -12.03 -0.61 4.72
CA MET A 248 -10.64 -1.07 4.62
C MET A 248 -10.28 -2.07 5.72
N VAL A 249 -10.68 -1.82 6.98
CA VAL A 249 -10.45 -2.75 8.10
C VAL A 249 -11.17 -4.06 7.87
N GLY A 250 -12.47 -4.01 7.58
CA GLY A 250 -13.27 -5.22 7.31
C GLY A 250 -12.70 -6.04 6.15
N GLY A 251 -12.36 -5.36 5.05
CA GLY A 251 -11.77 -5.99 3.87
C GLY A 251 -10.43 -6.66 4.17
N ASN A 252 -9.53 -5.98 4.87
CA ASN A 252 -8.23 -6.52 5.24
C ASN A 252 -8.35 -7.79 6.13
N LEU A 253 -9.28 -7.79 7.07
CA LEU A 253 -9.56 -8.96 7.92
C LEU A 253 -10.11 -10.15 7.11
N ILE A 254 -11.06 -9.89 6.23
CA ILE A 254 -11.63 -10.90 5.33
C ILE A 254 -10.56 -11.44 4.40
N GLY A 255 -9.83 -10.54 3.72
CA GLY A 255 -8.74 -10.88 2.80
C GLY A 255 -7.67 -11.76 3.46
N GLY A 256 -7.22 -11.36 4.67
CA GLY A 256 -6.24 -12.13 5.45
C GLY A 256 -6.72 -13.53 5.80
N ARG A 257 -7.97 -13.64 6.31
CA ARG A 257 -8.53 -14.94 6.73
C ARG A 257 -8.70 -15.92 5.58
N TYR A 258 -9.13 -15.44 4.41
CA TYR A 258 -9.40 -16.30 3.26
C TYR A 258 -8.17 -16.54 2.39
N ALA A 259 -7.19 -15.63 2.37
CA ALA A 259 -5.95 -15.78 1.61
C ALA A 259 -5.14 -17.04 1.98
N ASP A 260 -5.19 -17.45 3.26
CA ASP A 260 -4.44 -18.61 3.73
C ASP A 260 -4.98 -19.94 3.18
N ARG A 261 -6.30 -20.02 2.95
CA ARG A 261 -6.97 -21.24 2.52
C ARG A 261 -7.28 -21.29 1.04
N HIS A 262 -7.61 -20.13 0.44
CA HIS A 262 -8.16 -20.02 -0.91
C HIS A 262 -7.57 -18.81 -1.64
N LEU A 263 -6.24 -18.77 -1.82
CA LEU A 263 -5.52 -17.61 -2.36
C LEU A 263 -6.05 -17.14 -3.72
N MET A 264 -6.04 -18.02 -4.74
CA MET A 264 -6.46 -17.62 -6.10
C MET A 264 -7.98 -17.32 -6.20
N PRO A 265 -8.88 -18.12 -5.62
CA PRO A 265 -10.30 -17.75 -5.55
C PRO A 265 -10.54 -16.41 -4.89
N MET A 266 -9.82 -16.08 -3.78
CA MET A 266 -9.94 -14.79 -3.11
C MET A 266 -9.49 -13.64 -4.02
N LEU A 267 -8.41 -13.80 -4.78
CA LEU A 267 -7.95 -12.81 -5.76
C LEU A 267 -9.00 -12.61 -6.87
N TYR A 268 -9.57 -13.67 -7.43
CA TYR A 268 -10.57 -13.56 -8.48
C TYR A 268 -11.82 -12.82 -8.00
N VAL A 269 -12.34 -13.20 -6.84
CA VAL A 269 -13.55 -12.59 -6.27
C VAL A 269 -13.31 -11.14 -5.91
N SER A 270 -12.21 -10.83 -5.20
CA SER A 270 -11.95 -9.47 -4.75
C SER A 270 -11.64 -8.52 -5.90
N LEU A 271 -10.81 -8.92 -6.88
CA LEU A 271 -10.48 -8.09 -8.04
C LEU A 271 -11.68 -7.93 -8.99
N GLY A 272 -12.44 -9.00 -9.21
CA GLY A 272 -13.64 -8.95 -10.05
C GLY A 272 -14.74 -8.08 -9.44
N ALA A 273 -15.04 -8.28 -8.15
CA ALA A 273 -16.02 -7.47 -7.45
C ALA A 273 -15.56 -6.00 -7.37
N LEU A 274 -14.27 -5.74 -7.14
CA LEU A 274 -13.70 -4.39 -7.14
C LEU A 274 -13.89 -3.70 -8.50
N ALA A 275 -13.58 -4.40 -9.60
CA ALA A 275 -13.76 -3.84 -10.95
C ALA A 275 -15.22 -3.45 -11.21
N VAL A 276 -16.17 -4.33 -10.84
CA VAL A 276 -17.61 -4.07 -10.97
C VAL A 276 -18.05 -2.90 -10.11
N VAL A 277 -17.66 -2.86 -8.83
CA VAL A 277 -18.07 -1.80 -7.90
C VAL A 277 -17.48 -0.45 -8.29
N LEU A 278 -16.22 -0.41 -8.79
CA LEU A 278 -15.63 0.80 -9.33
C LEU A 278 -16.38 1.31 -10.57
N ALA A 279 -16.74 0.44 -11.51
CA ALA A 279 -17.53 0.82 -12.66
C ALA A 279 -18.92 1.36 -12.24
N LEU A 280 -19.59 0.69 -11.31
CA LEU A 280 -20.88 1.12 -10.76
C LEU A 280 -20.77 2.45 -9.99
N PHE A 281 -19.62 2.76 -9.40
CA PHE A 281 -19.43 4.01 -8.67
C PHE A 281 -19.58 5.25 -9.55
N THR A 282 -19.35 5.13 -10.85
CA THR A 282 -19.63 6.22 -11.80
C THR A 282 -21.10 6.63 -11.77
N LEU A 283 -22.02 5.69 -11.56
CA LEU A 283 -23.45 5.93 -11.46
C LEU A 283 -23.86 6.29 -10.02
N THR A 284 -23.42 5.50 -9.04
CA THR A 284 -23.80 5.66 -7.62
C THR A 284 -23.22 6.92 -6.98
N ALA A 285 -22.17 7.51 -7.56
CA ALA A 285 -21.58 8.77 -7.10
C ALA A 285 -22.50 9.99 -7.26
N HIS A 286 -23.66 9.87 -7.91
CA HIS A 286 -24.65 10.96 -8.04
C HIS A 286 -25.74 10.94 -6.97
N ASP A 287 -25.83 9.87 -6.19
CA ASP A 287 -26.73 9.74 -5.04
C ASP A 287 -25.96 9.62 -3.74
N LYS A 288 -26.33 10.38 -2.72
CA LYS A 288 -25.59 10.44 -1.45
C LYS A 288 -25.54 9.10 -0.72
N ILE A 289 -26.65 8.38 -0.66
CA ILE A 289 -26.72 7.10 0.08
C ILE A 289 -25.95 6.03 -0.69
N ALA A 290 -26.21 5.93 -1.99
CA ALA A 290 -25.52 4.98 -2.86
C ALA A 290 -24.00 5.24 -2.88
N ALA A 291 -23.57 6.51 -2.93
CA ALA A 291 -22.17 6.88 -2.84
C ALA A 291 -21.52 6.45 -1.53
N ALA A 292 -22.16 6.71 -0.38
CA ALA A 292 -21.64 6.32 0.93
C ALA A 292 -21.48 4.80 1.07
N VAL A 293 -22.46 4.02 0.58
CA VAL A 293 -22.38 2.55 0.55
C VAL A 293 -21.25 2.09 -0.37
N THR A 294 -21.17 2.65 -1.57
CA THR A 294 -20.17 2.27 -2.56
C THR A 294 -18.74 2.58 -2.11
N ILE A 295 -18.52 3.73 -1.45
CA ILE A 295 -17.22 4.09 -0.85
C ILE A 295 -16.79 3.04 0.18
N THR A 296 -17.71 2.63 1.06
CA THR A 296 -17.44 1.59 2.06
C THR A 296 -17.06 0.26 1.39
N LEU A 297 -17.79 -0.13 0.33
CA LEU A 297 -17.50 -1.34 -0.44
C LEU A 297 -16.15 -1.26 -1.17
N ILE A 298 -15.80 -0.12 -1.75
CA ILE A 298 -14.49 0.10 -2.40
C ILE A 298 -13.36 -0.05 -1.38
N GLY A 299 -13.50 0.55 -0.19
CA GLY A 299 -12.56 0.35 0.90
C GLY A 299 -12.41 -1.13 1.27
N GLY A 300 -13.55 -1.82 1.44
CA GLY A 300 -13.61 -3.23 1.79
C GLY A 300 -12.98 -4.14 0.72
N LEU A 301 -13.44 -4.05 -0.51
CA LEU A 301 -12.95 -4.88 -1.61
C LEU A 301 -11.49 -4.58 -1.94
N GLY A 302 -11.11 -3.30 -1.94
CA GLY A 302 -9.75 -2.89 -2.20
C GLY A 302 -8.76 -3.47 -1.20
N PHE A 303 -9.04 -3.32 0.09
CA PHE A 303 -8.15 -3.85 1.14
C PHE A 303 -8.27 -5.37 1.34
N ALA A 304 -9.35 -5.99 0.87
CA ALA A 304 -9.44 -7.45 0.79
C ALA A 304 -8.44 -8.04 -0.24
N THR A 305 -7.94 -7.25 -1.20
CA THR A 305 -6.90 -7.68 -2.14
C THR A 305 -5.49 -7.67 -1.54
N VAL A 306 -5.24 -6.86 -0.50
CA VAL A 306 -3.87 -6.61 0.03
C VAL A 306 -3.21 -7.88 0.56
N PRO A 307 -3.80 -8.64 1.52
CA PRO A 307 -3.16 -9.85 2.02
C PRO A 307 -2.93 -10.93 0.95
N PRO A 308 -3.90 -11.25 0.06
CA PRO A 308 -3.65 -12.26 -0.97
C PRO A 308 -2.64 -11.81 -2.03
N LEU A 309 -2.57 -10.53 -2.41
CA LEU A 309 -1.53 -10.01 -3.32
C LEU A 309 -0.14 -10.11 -2.67
N GLN A 310 -0.02 -9.73 -1.40
CA GLN A 310 1.23 -9.85 -0.66
C GLN A 310 1.68 -11.31 -0.53
N LYS A 311 0.74 -12.19 -0.17
CA LYS A 311 1.01 -13.64 -0.06
C LYS A 311 1.42 -14.23 -1.40
N ARG A 312 0.74 -13.87 -2.51
CA ARG A 312 1.08 -14.37 -3.85
C ARG A 312 2.53 -14.06 -4.24
N VAL A 313 2.98 -12.83 -3.99
CA VAL A 313 4.37 -12.44 -4.26
C VAL A 313 5.35 -13.23 -3.40
N LEU A 314 5.07 -13.41 -2.11
CA LEU A 314 5.93 -14.16 -1.19
C LEU A 314 6.02 -15.65 -1.55
N ASP A 315 4.90 -16.27 -1.90
CA ASP A 315 4.84 -17.68 -2.31
C ASP A 315 5.67 -17.92 -3.59
N GLN A 316 5.63 -16.99 -4.55
CA GLN A 316 6.40 -17.09 -5.80
C GLN A 316 7.88 -16.71 -5.66
N ALA A 317 8.24 -15.92 -4.65
CA ALA A 317 9.60 -15.46 -4.38
C ALA A 317 10.21 -16.13 -3.15
N SER A 318 9.97 -17.42 -2.95
CA SER A 318 10.38 -18.17 -1.75
C SER A 318 11.91 -18.12 -1.45
N GLY A 319 12.74 -17.89 -2.48
CA GLY A 319 14.19 -17.71 -2.34
C GLY A 319 14.63 -16.32 -1.85
N ALA A 320 13.71 -15.32 -1.81
CA ALA A 320 14.03 -13.93 -1.47
C ALA A 320 12.85 -13.21 -0.78
N PRO A 321 12.27 -13.75 0.29
CA PRO A 321 11.02 -13.23 0.84
C PRO A 321 11.15 -11.79 1.37
N THR A 322 12.30 -11.41 1.91
CA THR A 322 12.51 -10.07 2.48
C THR A 322 12.51 -8.99 1.39
N LEU A 323 13.29 -9.19 0.32
CA LEU A 323 13.36 -8.26 -0.79
C LEU A 323 12.04 -8.24 -1.57
N ALA A 324 11.43 -9.42 -1.81
CA ALA A 324 10.14 -9.52 -2.48
C ALA A 324 9.04 -8.77 -1.74
N SER A 325 8.99 -8.86 -0.41
CA SER A 325 8.06 -8.08 0.41
C SER A 325 8.29 -6.58 0.26
N ALA A 326 9.54 -6.12 0.36
CA ALA A 326 9.87 -4.70 0.24
C ALA A 326 9.55 -4.14 -1.15
N VAL A 327 9.90 -4.89 -2.22
CA VAL A 327 9.60 -4.49 -3.61
C VAL A 327 8.10 -4.53 -3.88
N ASN A 328 7.36 -5.46 -3.26
CA ASN A 328 5.90 -5.48 -3.39
C ASN A 328 5.22 -4.29 -2.69
N ILE A 329 5.76 -3.78 -1.58
CA ILE A 329 5.32 -2.49 -1.01
C ILE A 329 5.56 -1.36 -2.04
N GLY A 330 6.69 -1.38 -2.74
CA GLY A 330 6.94 -0.51 -3.88
C GLY A 330 5.90 -0.70 -5.01
N ALA A 331 5.52 -1.94 -5.32
CA ALA A 331 4.52 -2.25 -6.35
C ALA A 331 3.13 -1.69 -5.98
N PHE A 332 2.69 -1.81 -4.73
CA PHE A 332 1.47 -1.14 -4.23
C PHE A 332 1.54 0.37 -4.49
N ASN A 333 2.65 1.00 -4.13
CA ASN A 333 2.82 2.44 -4.30
C ASN A 333 2.99 2.86 -5.76
N LEU A 334 3.59 2.02 -6.62
CA LEU A 334 3.62 2.26 -8.06
C LEU A 334 2.20 2.26 -8.65
N GLY A 335 1.35 1.35 -8.19
CA GLY A 335 -0.07 1.33 -8.51
C GLY A 335 -0.77 2.62 -8.08
N ASN A 336 -0.52 3.09 -6.85
CA ASN A 336 -1.06 4.33 -6.32
C ASN A 336 -0.65 5.55 -7.18
N ALA A 337 0.65 5.63 -7.54
CA ALA A 337 1.17 6.70 -8.37
C ALA A 337 0.55 6.71 -9.76
N LEU A 338 0.52 5.55 -10.43
CA LEU A 338 -0.07 5.38 -11.75
C LEU A 338 -1.55 5.76 -11.75
N ALA A 339 -2.30 5.27 -10.78
CA ALA A 339 -3.73 5.51 -10.67
C ALA A 339 -4.07 6.98 -10.37
N ALA A 340 -3.34 7.62 -9.47
CA ALA A 340 -3.51 9.04 -9.18
C ALA A 340 -3.20 9.90 -10.42
N TRP A 341 -2.15 9.56 -11.16
CA TRP A 341 -1.78 10.26 -12.38
C TRP A 341 -2.82 10.06 -13.49
N LEU A 342 -3.23 8.81 -13.79
CA LEU A 342 -4.25 8.52 -14.80
C LEU A 342 -5.60 9.15 -14.43
N GLY A 343 -6.00 9.10 -13.14
CA GLY A 343 -7.21 9.76 -12.66
C GLY A 343 -7.16 11.27 -12.88
N GLY A 344 -6.01 11.90 -12.63
CA GLY A 344 -5.80 13.32 -12.92
C GLY A 344 -5.89 13.65 -14.41
N LEU A 345 -5.33 12.80 -15.28
CA LEU A 345 -5.39 12.98 -16.74
C LEU A 345 -6.84 12.98 -17.26
N VAL A 346 -7.66 12.02 -16.85
CA VAL A 346 -9.06 11.95 -17.33
C VAL A 346 -9.91 13.10 -16.79
N ILE A 347 -9.66 13.58 -15.55
CA ILE A 347 -10.30 14.77 -15.02
C ILE A 347 -9.84 16.01 -15.81
N GLY A 348 -8.54 16.15 -16.05
CA GLY A 348 -7.95 17.25 -16.80
C GLY A 348 -8.42 17.31 -18.25
N ALA A 349 -8.72 16.16 -18.87
CA ALA A 349 -9.32 16.04 -20.19
C ALA A 349 -10.82 16.38 -20.24
N GLY A 350 -11.44 16.73 -19.10
CA GLY A 350 -12.83 17.18 -19.04
C GLY A 350 -13.87 16.06 -18.86
N PHE A 351 -13.46 14.82 -18.59
CA PHE A 351 -14.41 13.71 -18.39
C PHE A 351 -15.12 13.73 -17.02
N GLY A 352 -14.82 14.72 -16.16
CA GLY A 352 -15.45 14.91 -14.87
C GLY A 352 -14.84 14.08 -13.75
N TYR A 353 -15.32 14.32 -12.50
CA TYR A 353 -14.74 13.73 -11.30
C TYR A 353 -15.08 12.25 -11.10
N THR A 354 -16.04 11.68 -11.85
CA THR A 354 -16.36 10.23 -11.79
C THR A 354 -15.52 9.40 -12.76
N ALA A 355 -14.85 10.04 -13.74
CA ALA A 355 -14.04 9.33 -14.74
C ALA A 355 -12.90 8.48 -14.16
N PRO A 356 -12.22 8.86 -13.06
CA PRO A 356 -11.23 8.00 -12.40
C PRO A 356 -11.77 6.62 -12.00
N ASN A 357 -13.07 6.47 -11.77
CA ASN A 357 -13.69 5.18 -11.43
C ASN A 357 -13.57 4.17 -12.59
N TRP A 358 -13.72 4.62 -13.85
CA TRP A 358 -13.49 3.78 -15.02
C TRP A 358 -12.04 3.38 -15.17
N VAL A 359 -11.12 4.30 -14.89
CA VAL A 359 -9.67 3.98 -14.85
C VAL A 359 -9.43 2.89 -13.82
N GLY A 360 -9.97 3.06 -12.61
CA GLY A 360 -9.86 2.09 -11.53
C GLY A 360 -10.44 0.72 -11.90
N ALA A 361 -11.64 0.71 -12.51
CA ALA A 361 -12.29 -0.52 -12.98
C ALA A 361 -11.43 -1.25 -14.03
N ALA A 362 -10.87 -0.52 -15.00
CA ALA A 362 -9.99 -1.08 -16.04
C ALA A 362 -8.69 -1.65 -15.43
N LEU A 363 -8.08 -0.96 -14.46
CA LEU A 363 -6.89 -1.44 -13.74
C LEU A 363 -7.19 -2.72 -12.97
N ALA A 364 -8.30 -2.76 -12.20
CA ALA A 364 -8.71 -3.94 -11.45
C ALA A 364 -9.05 -5.14 -12.36
N ALA A 365 -9.74 -4.90 -13.49
CA ALA A 365 -10.02 -5.92 -14.50
C ALA A 365 -8.73 -6.45 -15.14
N SER A 366 -7.76 -5.56 -15.43
CA SER A 366 -6.45 -5.97 -15.95
C SER A 366 -5.67 -6.83 -14.95
N ALA A 367 -5.75 -6.51 -13.65
CA ALA A 367 -5.17 -7.35 -12.60
C ALA A 367 -5.83 -8.73 -12.52
N LEU A 368 -7.16 -8.79 -12.67
CA LEU A 368 -7.89 -10.06 -12.74
C LEU A 368 -7.43 -10.90 -13.93
N LEU A 369 -7.26 -10.30 -15.10
CA LEU A 369 -6.72 -10.98 -16.28
C LEU A 369 -5.31 -11.53 -16.02
N LEU A 370 -4.43 -10.74 -15.40
CA LEU A 370 -3.10 -11.22 -14.99
C LEU A 370 -3.18 -12.38 -14.01
N ALA A 371 -4.15 -12.37 -13.09
CA ALA A 371 -4.36 -13.47 -12.14
C ALA A 371 -4.76 -14.76 -12.86
N VAL A 372 -5.66 -14.67 -13.86
CA VAL A 372 -6.05 -15.81 -14.71
C VAL A 372 -4.86 -16.33 -15.53
N VAL A 373 -4.09 -15.42 -16.16
CA VAL A 373 -2.88 -15.79 -16.94
C VAL A 373 -1.86 -16.48 -16.05
N SER A 374 -1.55 -15.90 -14.90
CA SER A 374 -0.59 -16.47 -13.93
C SER A 374 -0.98 -17.88 -13.51
N HIS A 375 -2.25 -18.09 -13.16
CA HIS A 375 -2.74 -19.40 -12.74
C HIS A 375 -2.74 -20.45 -13.88
N THR A 376 -3.09 -20.05 -15.09
CA THR A 376 -3.06 -20.95 -16.26
C THR A 376 -1.64 -21.36 -16.62
N LEU A 377 -0.68 -20.45 -16.56
CA LEU A 377 0.75 -20.75 -16.80
C LEU A 377 1.30 -21.71 -15.74
N GLU A 378 0.94 -21.50 -14.47
CA GLU A 378 1.37 -22.36 -13.36
C GLU A 378 0.84 -23.80 -13.52
N ARG A 379 -0.43 -23.95 -13.89
CA ARG A 379 -1.02 -25.28 -14.17
C ARG A 379 -0.35 -25.98 -15.33
N ARG A 380 -0.05 -25.26 -16.42
CA ARG A 380 0.63 -25.85 -17.60
C ARG A 380 2.07 -26.25 -17.28
N GLY A 381 2.79 -25.49 -16.44
CA GLY A 381 4.13 -25.86 -15.97
C GLY A 381 4.11 -27.14 -15.15
N GLY A 382 3.22 -27.25 -14.16
CA GLY A 382 3.10 -28.45 -13.32
C GLY A 382 2.71 -29.71 -14.09
N VAL A 383 1.89 -29.60 -15.15
CA VAL A 383 1.58 -30.75 -16.03
C VAL A 383 2.82 -31.21 -16.80
N ARG A 384 3.60 -30.28 -17.38
CA ARG A 384 4.82 -30.62 -18.10
C ARG A 384 5.88 -31.29 -17.23
N ASP A 385 6.05 -30.80 -16.00
CA ASP A 385 7.01 -31.36 -15.04
C ASP A 385 6.56 -32.77 -14.60
N SER A 386 5.27 -33.04 -14.43
CA SER A 386 4.75 -34.37 -14.12
C SER A 386 4.87 -35.34 -15.28
N GLU A 387 4.65 -34.91 -16.52
CA GLU A 387 4.87 -35.71 -17.73
C GLU A 387 6.35 -36.05 -17.96
N ALA A 388 7.25 -35.07 -17.73
CA ALA A 388 8.69 -35.28 -17.81
C ALA A 388 9.18 -36.29 -16.75
N ALA A 389 8.69 -36.17 -15.49
CA ALA A 389 9.00 -37.12 -14.44
C ALA A 389 8.48 -38.55 -14.73
N ALA A 390 7.29 -38.66 -15.34
CA ALA A 390 6.70 -39.95 -15.72
C ALA A 390 7.49 -40.63 -16.86
N THR A 391 7.99 -39.86 -17.83
CA THR A 391 8.82 -40.37 -18.91
C THR A 391 10.21 -40.82 -18.43
N ASP A 392 10.81 -40.14 -17.45
CA ASP A 392 12.10 -40.47 -16.87
C ASP A 392 12.03 -41.78 -16.03
N THR A 393 10.92 -41.97 -15.30
CA THR A 393 10.66 -43.21 -14.57
C THR A 393 10.36 -44.40 -15.48
N ALA A 394 9.75 -44.20 -16.65
CA ALA A 394 9.48 -45.26 -17.63
C ALA A 394 10.76 -45.73 -18.37
N GLY A 395 11.74 -44.79 -18.52
CA GLY A 395 13.04 -45.11 -19.16
C GLY A 395 14.05 -45.88 -18.27
N THR A 396 13.80 -45.95 -16.97
CA THR A 396 14.68 -46.62 -15.98
C THR A 396 14.19 -48.00 -15.54
N ALA A 397 13.20 -48.62 -16.27
CA ALA A 397 12.82 -50.00 -16.00
C ALA A 397 14.00 -50.97 -16.22
N PRO A 398 14.45 -51.77 -15.23
CA PRO A 398 15.56 -52.68 -15.41
C PRO A 398 15.16 -53.74 -16.44
N SER A 399 16.01 -53.87 -17.50
CA SER A 399 15.91 -55.00 -18.42
C SER A 399 16.04 -56.29 -17.63
N LEU A 400 14.96 -57.04 -17.51
CA LEU A 400 14.96 -58.40 -16.96
C LEU A 400 15.85 -59.26 -17.89
N VAL A 401 17.12 -59.40 -17.49
CA VAL A 401 18.02 -60.41 -18.09
C VAL A 401 17.43 -61.74 -17.74
N ARG A 402 16.93 -62.48 -18.74
CA ARG A 402 16.56 -63.92 -18.64
C ARG A 402 17.84 -64.72 -18.39
N PRO A 403 17.91 -65.58 -17.38
CA PRO A 403 18.96 -66.55 -17.28
C PRO A 403 18.74 -67.66 -18.30
N VAL A 404 19.79 -68.09 -18.99
CA VAL A 404 19.90 -69.25 -19.84
C VAL A 404 20.04 -70.50 -18.97
#